data_85de4e810960f916d18d57148b7651d7
#
_entry.id   85de4e810960f916d18d57148b7651d7
#
_cell.length_a   1.000
_cell.length_b   1.000
_cell.length_c   1.000
_cell.angle_alpha   90.00
_cell.angle_beta   90.00
_cell.angle_gamma   90.00
#
_symmetry.space_group_name_H-M   'P 1'
#
loop_
_entity.id
_entity.type
_entity.pdbx_description
1 polymer ?
#
loop_
_entity_poly.entity_id
_entity_poly.type
_entity_poly.pdbx_seq_one_letter_code
_entity_poly.pdbx_strand_id
1 'polypeptide(L)'
;GSAIAASAIKTNRTNVVGNGLKLKSTINREILGMTQEEAEAWQKRTEAEFELWATSKRACDATGMNDFYGIQQLALTSWLLSGDVFTIIKHYDSTPLMPYTLRLHLLEADRVRTPMDISIVSPISSIGKTKEGNKIYDGVEIDKNGCVQAYHIANTHLFQYTDEKPEFVRVKAYNDETGLPNILHIMESERPEQFRGVPYLAQVIEPLLQMRRYTEAEIMSALIQSFFTAFITSEANPNEIPMNEALRDDDTEVSHDENEYEMGPGTVNMLKRGEDVKFGAPTHPNSGFNVFMRSLSEQVGAALEVPADLL
;
A
#
# COMPACT_ATOMS: atom_id res chain seq x y z
N GLY A 1 -7.44 -4.76 -1.92
CA GLY A 1 -5.98 -4.65 -2.03
C GLY A 1 -5.35 -5.99 -2.43
N SER A 2 -4.16 -5.98 -3.02
CA SER A 2 -3.43 -7.21 -3.35
C SER A 2 -2.84 -7.84 -2.09
N ALA A 3 -3.10 -9.14 -1.87
CA ALA A 3 -2.54 -9.89 -0.76
C ALA A 3 -0.99 -9.99 -0.86
N ILE A 4 -0.48 -10.14 -2.09
CA ILE A 4 0.95 -10.20 -2.39
C ILE A 4 1.64 -8.89 -2.02
N ALA A 5 1.07 -7.74 -2.41
CA ALA A 5 1.60 -6.44 -2.02
C ALA A 5 1.65 -6.24 -0.50
N ALA A 6 0.59 -6.64 0.20
CA ALA A 6 0.54 -6.56 1.66
C ALA A 6 1.56 -7.51 2.32
N SER A 7 1.77 -8.69 1.73
CA SER A 7 2.78 -9.66 2.19
C SER A 7 4.19 -9.09 2.03
N ALA A 8 4.52 -8.53 0.86
CA ALA A 8 5.83 -7.93 0.61
C ALA A 8 6.19 -6.85 1.64
N ILE A 9 5.26 -5.94 1.95
CA ILE A 9 5.47 -4.89 2.96
C ILE A 9 5.65 -5.50 4.35
N LYS A 10 4.82 -6.48 4.73
CA LYS A 10 4.93 -7.15 6.05
C LYS A 10 6.23 -7.92 6.19
N THR A 11 6.66 -8.60 5.14
CA THR A 11 7.92 -9.34 5.09
C THR A 11 9.12 -8.41 5.29
N ASN A 12 9.15 -7.28 4.56
CA ASN A 12 10.17 -6.25 4.76
C ASN A 12 10.16 -5.72 6.20
N ARG A 13 8.98 -5.34 6.72
CA ARG A 13 8.86 -4.85 8.09
C ARG A 13 9.40 -5.87 9.12
N THR A 14 9.06 -7.14 8.95
CA THR A 14 9.49 -8.21 9.87
C THR A 14 10.99 -8.47 9.80
N ASN A 15 11.57 -8.44 8.60
CA ASN A 15 12.99 -8.74 8.41
C ASN A 15 13.90 -7.54 8.69
N VAL A 16 13.47 -6.31 8.42
CA VAL A 16 14.28 -5.10 8.62
C VAL A 16 14.17 -4.58 10.04
N VAL A 17 12.96 -4.42 10.56
CA VAL A 17 12.73 -3.86 11.90
C VAL A 17 12.48 -4.95 12.94
N GLY A 18 11.73 -6.00 12.57
CA GLY A 18 11.38 -7.08 13.49
C GLY A 18 10.70 -6.55 14.76
N ASN A 19 11.28 -6.87 15.91
CA ASN A 19 10.81 -6.38 17.22
C ASN A 19 11.35 -4.98 17.58
N GLY A 20 11.95 -4.27 16.63
CA GLY A 20 12.56 -2.96 16.82
C GLY A 20 14.08 -2.98 16.91
N LEU A 21 14.71 -1.96 16.34
CA LEU A 21 16.16 -1.77 16.35
C LEU A 21 16.56 -1.22 17.71
N LYS A 22 17.45 -1.92 18.41
CA LYS A 22 17.94 -1.55 19.73
C LYS A 22 19.17 -0.67 19.64
N LEU A 23 19.28 0.31 20.52
CA LEU A 23 20.49 1.12 20.65
C LEU A 23 21.62 0.26 21.22
N LYS A 24 22.74 0.22 20.49
CA LYS A 24 24.02 -0.25 21.01
C LYS A 24 25.00 0.91 20.97
N SER A 25 25.32 1.45 22.13
CA SER A 25 26.23 2.61 22.22
C SER A 25 27.67 2.17 21.97
N THR A 26 28.35 2.86 21.06
CA THR A 26 29.77 2.66 20.78
C THR A 26 30.42 4.04 20.64
N ILE A 27 31.14 4.48 21.66
CA ILE A 27 31.82 5.77 21.66
C ILE A 27 33.30 5.61 21.38
N ASN A 28 33.89 6.60 20.71
CA ASN A 28 35.34 6.66 20.52
C ASN A 28 35.98 7.26 21.77
N ARG A 29 36.47 6.40 22.65
CA ARG A 29 37.08 6.79 23.94
C ARG A 29 38.34 7.64 23.78
N GLU A 30 39.11 7.43 22.69
CA GLU A 30 40.35 8.19 22.46
C GLU A 30 40.06 9.65 22.13
N ILE A 31 39.07 9.92 21.30
CA ILE A 31 38.63 11.28 20.96
C ILE A 31 38.07 12.00 22.20
N LEU A 32 37.35 11.26 23.06
CA LEU A 32 36.73 11.83 24.26
C LEU A 32 37.66 11.88 25.46
N GLY A 33 38.88 11.32 25.36
CA GLY A 33 39.82 11.28 26.46
C GLY A 33 39.38 10.42 27.65
N MET A 34 38.52 9.44 27.44
CA MET A 34 37.95 8.57 28.46
C MET A 34 38.78 7.29 28.63
N THR A 35 38.83 6.79 29.85
CA THR A 35 39.31 5.43 30.12
C THR A 35 38.32 4.39 29.61
N GLN A 36 38.74 3.16 29.49
CA GLN A 36 37.84 2.09 29.03
C GLN A 36 36.68 1.86 30.01
N GLU A 37 36.96 1.88 31.31
CA GLU A 37 35.96 1.69 32.37
C GLU A 37 34.89 2.83 32.32
N GLU A 38 35.31 4.07 32.17
CA GLU A 38 34.41 5.21 32.04
C GLU A 38 33.56 5.12 30.79
N ALA A 39 34.12 4.74 29.66
CA ALA A 39 33.42 4.57 28.40
C ALA A 39 32.35 3.45 28.52
N GLU A 40 32.71 2.30 29.06
CA GLU A 40 31.77 1.18 29.26
C GLU A 40 30.66 1.54 30.25
N ALA A 41 30.97 2.24 31.35
CA ALA A 41 29.98 2.69 32.31
C ALA A 41 28.99 3.68 31.68
N TRP A 42 29.50 4.63 30.89
CA TRP A 42 28.69 5.61 30.18
C TRP A 42 27.79 4.96 29.13
N GLN A 43 28.33 4.06 28.32
CA GLN A 43 27.57 3.33 27.28
C GLN A 43 26.42 2.52 27.90
N LYS A 44 26.71 1.76 28.96
CA LYS A 44 25.73 0.94 29.67
C LYS A 44 24.60 1.79 30.27
N ARG A 45 24.96 2.93 30.85
CA ARG A 45 23.98 3.87 31.40
C ARG A 45 23.11 4.48 30.29
N THR A 46 23.71 4.89 29.18
CA THR A 46 22.99 5.47 28.03
C THR A 46 22.03 4.47 27.42
N GLU A 47 22.45 3.22 27.25
CA GLU A 47 21.58 2.14 26.73
C GLU A 47 20.39 1.89 27.67
N ALA A 48 20.62 1.86 28.99
CA ALA A 48 19.56 1.65 29.97
C ALA A 48 18.55 2.83 30.01
N GLU A 49 19.03 4.08 29.98
CA GLU A 49 18.15 5.26 29.94
C GLU A 49 17.38 5.33 28.63
N PHE A 50 18.01 5.00 27.51
CA PHE A 50 17.34 4.91 26.21
C PHE A 50 16.23 3.85 26.21
N GLU A 51 16.46 2.68 26.79
CA GLU A 51 15.47 1.61 26.87
C GLU A 51 14.25 2.04 27.70
N LEU A 52 14.45 2.77 28.80
CA LEU A 52 13.36 3.33 29.61
C LEU A 52 12.52 4.33 28.82
N TRP A 53 13.15 5.18 28.01
CA TRP A 53 12.45 6.11 27.13
C TRP A 53 11.75 5.37 26.00
N ALA A 54 12.42 4.44 25.34
CA ALA A 54 11.96 3.72 24.15
C ALA A 54 10.75 2.81 24.41
N THR A 55 10.70 2.17 25.58
CA THR A 55 9.60 1.26 25.96
C THR A 55 8.36 1.99 26.46
N SER A 56 8.51 3.26 26.85
CA SER A 56 7.40 4.06 27.37
C SER A 56 6.70 4.86 26.25
N LYS A 57 5.49 4.44 25.88
CA LYS A 57 4.67 5.11 24.87
C LYS A 57 4.49 6.62 25.12
N ARG A 58 4.35 7.01 26.38
CA ARG A 58 4.16 8.41 26.78
C ARG A 58 5.46 9.21 26.77
N ALA A 59 6.60 8.54 26.88
CA ALA A 59 7.90 9.21 26.89
C ALA A 59 8.44 9.42 25.47
N CYS A 60 8.22 8.48 24.54
CA CYS A 60 8.80 8.55 23.21
C CYS A 60 7.84 9.05 22.12
N ASP A 61 6.52 8.79 22.26
CA ASP A 61 5.52 9.15 21.24
C ASP A 61 4.73 10.39 21.69
N ALA A 62 4.66 11.40 20.82
CA ALA A 62 3.85 12.60 21.05
C ALA A 62 2.35 12.30 21.08
N THR A 63 1.91 11.22 20.42
CA THR A 63 0.52 10.75 20.42
C THR A 63 0.24 9.80 21.59
N GLY A 64 1.27 9.22 22.19
CA GLY A 64 1.18 8.25 23.28
C GLY A 64 0.60 6.89 22.88
N MET A 65 0.53 6.59 21.59
CA MET A 65 -0.07 5.37 21.05
C MET A 65 0.94 4.20 20.96
N ASN A 66 2.18 4.49 20.56
CA ASN A 66 3.20 3.50 20.25
C ASN A 66 4.42 3.70 21.16
N ASP A 67 5.14 2.61 21.43
CA ASP A 67 6.51 2.68 21.90
C ASP A 67 7.47 2.98 20.74
N PHE A 68 8.73 3.23 21.04
CA PHE A 68 9.71 3.57 19.99
C PHE A 68 9.89 2.45 18.97
N TYR A 69 9.78 1.21 19.35
CA TYR A 69 9.89 0.05 18.48
C TYR A 69 8.68 -0.06 17.54
N GLY A 70 7.49 0.23 18.04
CA GLY A 70 6.28 0.37 17.24
C GLY A 70 6.34 1.56 16.26
N ILE A 71 6.93 2.69 16.69
CA ILE A 71 7.16 3.85 15.81
C ILE A 71 8.10 3.46 14.66
N GLN A 72 9.17 2.70 14.90
CA GLN A 72 10.08 2.22 13.85
C GLN A 72 9.36 1.32 12.83
N GLN A 73 8.53 0.38 13.31
CA GLN A 73 7.74 -0.48 12.43
C GLN A 73 6.76 0.32 11.59
N LEU A 74 6.10 1.32 12.20
CA LEU A 74 5.13 2.17 11.52
C LEU A 74 5.82 3.10 10.52
N ALA A 75 6.99 3.64 10.87
CA ALA A 75 7.80 4.48 9.98
C ALA A 75 8.23 3.70 8.73
N LEU A 76 8.77 2.48 8.88
CA LEU A 76 9.12 1.65 7.74
C LEU A 76 7.91 1.31 6.88
N THR A 77 6.78 0.95 7.51
CA THR A 77 5.54 0.65 6.78
C THR A 77 5.05 1.85 5.97
N SER A 78 5.04 3.04 6.57
CA SER A 78 4.64 4.29 5.91
C SER A 78 5.58 4.64 4.77
N TRP A 79 6.90 4.52 4.98
CA TRP A 79 7.89 4.72 3.94
C TRP A 79 7.67 3.79 2.74
N LEU A 80 7.51 2.48 2.95
CA LEU A 80 7.28 1.52 1.86
C LEU A 80 5.95 1.77 1.12
N LEU A 81 4.90 2.22 1.84
CA LEU A 81 3.59 2.50 1.25
C LEU A 81 3.56 3.80 0.45
N SER A 82 4.15 4.86 1.01
CA SER A 82 4.00 6.23 0.49
C SER A 82 5.26 6.76 -0.18
N GLY A 83 6.40 6.05 -0.06
CA GLY A 83 7.70 6.45 -0.57
C GLY A 83 8.54 7.26 0.42
N ASP A 84 7.88 7.98 1.33
CA ASP A 84 8.54 8.71 2.41
C ASP A 84 7.68 8.76 3.68
N VAL A 85 8.32 9.15 4.79
CA VAL A 85 7.66 9.37 6.08
C VAL A 85 8.38 10.50 6.82
N PHE A 86 7.62 11.28 7.56
CA PHE A 86 8.14 12.42 8.30
C PHE A 86 7.97 12.20 9.79
N THR A 87 8.97 12.59 10.56
CA THR A 87 8.90 12.54 12.04
C THR A 87 9.29 13.90 12.61
N ILE A 88 8.34 14.58 13.26
CA ILE A 88 8.63 15.83 13.94
C ILE A 88 9.24 15.49 15.32
N ILE A 89 10.35 16.15 15.62
CA ILE A 89 10.98 16.12 16.93
C ILE A 89 10.31 17.18 17.81
N LYS A 90 9.62 16.75 18.86
CA LYS A 90 8.93 17.64 19.80
C LYS A 90 9.61 17.59 21.16
N HIS A 91 9.71 18.75 21.79
CA HIS A 91 10.18 18.88 23.16
C HIS A 91 9.03 19.33 24.06
N TYR A 92 8.89 18.66 25.18
CA TYR A 92 7.88 18.94 26.20
C TYR A 92 8.58 19.28 27.52
N ASP A 93 7.89 19.96 28.41
CA ASP A 93 8.41 20.23 29.74
C ASP A 93 8.56 18.94 30.54
N SER A 94 9.70 18.79 31.22
CA SER A 94 9.94 17.67 32.12
C SER A 94 9.16 17.82 33.42
N THR A 95 8.68 16.69 33.95
CA THR A 95 8.05 16.62 35.27
C THR A 95 8.76 15.54 36.09
N PRO A 96 8.63 15.54 37.44
CA PRO A 96 9.26 14.53 38.30
C PRO A 96 8.92 13.09 37.92
N LEU A 97 7.71 12.86 37.36
CA LEU A 97 7.23 11.54 36.90
C LEU A 97 7.51 11.28 35.40
N MET A 98 7.90 12.31 34.67
CA MET A 98 8.23 12.22 33.23
C MET A 98 9.46 13.10 32.96
N PRO A 99 10.67 12.57 33.23
CA PRO A 99 11.92 13.33 33.06
C PRO A 99 12.32 13.55 31.62
N TYR A 100 11.82 12.71 30.69
CA TYR A 100 12.14 12.79 29.26
C TYR A 100 11.32 13.86 28.56
N THR A 101 12.01 14.79 27.90
CA THR A 101 11.40 15.91 27.17
C THR A 101 11.15 15.58 25.70
N LEU A 102 11.99 14.70 25.11
CA LEU A 102 11.97 14.35 23.71
C LEU A 102 10.81 13.40 23.38
N ARG A 103 9.97 13.79 22.41
CA ARG A 103 8.94 12.91 21.83
C ARG A 103 8.94 13.01 20.31
N LEU A 104 8.63 11.89 19.68
CA LEU A 104 8.54 11.77 18.24
C LEU A 104 7.08 11.86 17.81
N HIS A 105 6.81 12.61 16.76
CA HIS A 105 5.49 12.66 16.14
C HIS A 105 5.58 12.23 14.68
N LEU A 106 5.18 11.00 14.42
CA LEU A 106 5.18 10.43 13.08
C LEU A 106 4.02 11.02 12.27
N LEU A 107 4.30 11.38 11.02
CA LEU A 107 3.34 11.93 10.06
C LEU A 107 3.40 11.15 8.76
N GLU A 108 2.22 10.91 8.19
CA GLU A 108 2.12 10.37 6.84
C GLU A 108 2.57 11.37 5.78
N ALA A 109 3.05 10.86 4.67
CA ALA A 109 3.58 11.63 3.54
C ALA A 109 2.58 12.64 2.97
N ASP A 110 1.28 12.31 2.95
CA ASP A 110 0.19 13.16 2.43
C ASP A 110 -0.04 14.44 3.24
N ARG A 111 0.41 14.44 4.51
CA ARG A 111 0.35 15.63 5.38
C ARG A 111 1.38 16.69 5.00
N VAL A 112 2.47 16.30 4.34
CA VAL A 112 3.49 17.22 3.83
C VAL A 112 3.19 17.50 2.37
N ARG A 113 2.63 18.71 2.10
CA ARG A 113 2.20 19.11 0.76
C ARG A 113 2.28 20.62 0.58
N THR A 114 2.29 21.07 -0.67
CA THR A 114 2.33 22.49 -1.01
C THR A 114 1.03 23.20 -0.60
N PRO A 115 1.08 24.30 0.19
CA PRO A 115 -0.09 25.09 0.53
C PRO A 115 -0.79 25.64 -0.72
N MET A 116 -2.13 25.66 -0.70
CA MET A 116 -2.94 26.08 -1.85
C MET A 116 -2.89 27.59 -2.14
N ASP A 117 -2.51 28.40 -1.16
CA ASP A 117 -2.37 29.86 -1.25
C ASP A 117 -1.03 30.30 -1.84
N ILE A 118 -0.12 29.38 -2.06
CA ILE A 118 1.18 29.65 -2.66
C ILE A 118 1.06 29.63 -4.19
N SER A 119 1.71 30.59 -4.85
CA SER A 119 1.76 30.65 -6.31
C SER A 119 2.37 29.36 -6.87
N ILE A 120 1.55 28.56 -7.55
CA ILE A 120 1.98 27.34 -8.20
C ILE A 120 2.66 27.71 -9.52
N VAL A 121 3.95 27.45 -9.63
CA VAL A 121 4.75 27.69 -10.84
C VAL A 121 4.46 26.64 -11.91
N SER A 122 4.12 25.40 -11.49
CA SER A 122 3.76 24.32 -12.39
C SER A 122 2.64 23.48 -11.77
N PRO A 123 1.43 23.50 -12.35
CA PRO A 123 0.31 22.67 -11.85
C PRO A 123 0.57 21.17 -11.93
N ILE A 124 1.42 20.75 -12.89
CA ILE A 124 1.70 19.32 -13.14
C ILE A 124 2.65 18.73 -12.08
N SER A 125 3.54 19.56 -11.52
CA SER A 125 4.58 19.10 -10.59
C SER A 125 4.39 19.59 -9.15
N SER A 126 3.24 20.19 -8.82
CA SER A 126 2.95 20.76 -7.48
C SER A 126 4.05 21.68 -6.94
N ILE A 127 4.81 22.34 -7.85
CA ILE A 127 5.90 23.23 -7.48
C ILE A 127 5.32 24.59 -7.12
N GLY A 128 5.49 24.98 -5.86
CA GLY A 128 5.18 26.30 -5.35
C GLY A 128 6.41 27.20 -5.26
N LYS A 129 6.17 28.48 -5.01
CA LYS A 129 7.24 29.46 -4.75
C LYS A 129 6.85 30.33 -3.57
N THR A 130 7.73 30.42 -2.56
CA THR A 130 7.53 31.31 -1.41
C THR A 130 7.69 32.78 -1.81
N LYS A 131 7.22 33.70 -0.94
CA LYS A 131 7.44 35.13 -1.10
C LYS A 131 8.93 35.49 -1.13
N GLU A 132 9.77 34.72 -0.46
CA GLU A 132 11.22 34.90 -0.37
C GLU A 132 11.96 34.32 -1.60
N GLY A 133 11.25 33.63 -2.47
CA GLY A 133 11.75 33.08 -3.71
C GLY A 133 12.23 31.63 -3.65
N ASN A 134 12.11 30.96 -2.51
CA ASN A 134 12.39 29.55 -2.38
C ASN A 134 11.37 28.72 -3.15
N LYS A 135 11.79 27.58 -3.70
CA LYS A 135 10.89 26.63 -4.37
C LYS A 135 10.33 25.65 -3.36
N ILE A 136 9.08 25.23 -3.56
CA ILE A 136 8.44 24.18 -2.77
C ILE A 136 8.08 23.03 -3.70
N TYR A 137 8.65 21.86 -3.44
CA TYR A 137 8.38 20.62 -4.15
C TYR A 137 7.51 19.73 -3.25
N ASP A 138 6.23 19.69 -3.52
CA ASP A 138 5.25 18.87 -2.78
C ASP A 138 5.43 18.96 -1.24
N GLY A 139 5.47 20.22 -0.74
CA GLY A 139 5.62 20.54 0.67
C GLY A 139 7.05 20.65 1.18
N VAL A 140 8.06 20.30 0.41
CA VAL A 140 9.47 20.45 0.77
C VAL A 140 10.01 21.75 0.20
N GLU A 141 10.35 22.69 1.07
CA GLU A 141 10.90 24.00 0.71
C GLU A 141 12.42 23.92 0.59
N ILE A 142 12.95 24.36 -0.54
CA ILE A 142 14.39 24.38 -0.84
C ILE A 142 14.86 25.79 -1.20
N ASP A 143 16.08 26.08 -0.85
CA ASP A 143 16.76 27.32 -1.26
C ASP A 143 17.26 27.27 -2.69
N LYS A 144 17.96 28.34 -3.10
CA LYS A 144 18.55 28.47 -4.45
C LYS A 144 19.67 27.45 -4.72
N ASN A 145 20.24 26.88 -3.66
CA ASN A 145 21.34 25.92 -3.76
C ASN A 145 20.84 24.47 -3.71
N GLY A 146 19.52 24.25 -3.57
CA GLY A 146 18.91 22.91 -3.45
C GLY A 146 18.90 22.38 -2.02
N CYS A 147 19.26 23.19 -1.01
CA CYS A 147 19.23 22.75 0.38
C CYS A 147 17.82 22.86 0.95
N VAL A 148 17.38 21.82 1.66
CA VAL A 148 16.06 21.79 2.33
C VAL A 148 16.06 22.80 3.47
N GLN A 149 15.12 23.73 3.44
CA GLN A 149 14.95 24.80 4.43
C GLN A 149 13.80 24.52 5.41
N ALA A 150 12.68 24.02 4.90
CA ALA A 150 11.49 23.79 5.70
C ALA A 150 10.55 22.76 5.07
N TYR A 151 9.59 22.33 5.85
CA TYR A 151 8.48 21.46 5.43
C TYR A 151 7.17 22.14 5.72
N HIS A 152 6.23 22.06 4.77
CA HIS A 152 4.88 22.58 4.91
C HIS A 152 3.93 21.44 5.27
N ILE A 153 3.41 21.47 6.49
CA ILE A 153 2.62 20.37 7.07
C ILE A 153 1.17 20.83 7.22
N ALA A 154 0.26 20.09 6.60
CA ALA A 154 -1.17 20.31 6.73
C ALA A 154 -1.70 19.68 8.04
N ASN A 155 -2.71 20.31 8.64
CA ASN A 155 -3.42 19.77 9.81
C ASN A 155 -4.37 18.60 9.45
N THR A 156 -4.67 18.41 8.15
CA THR A 156 -5.60 17.40 7.63
C THR A 156 -4.93 16.49 6.60
N HIS A 157 -5.45 15.27 6.44
CA HIS A 157 -5.09 14.37 5.35
C HIS A 157 -5.64 14.87 4.01
N LEU A 158 -5.04 14.45 2.88
CA LEU A 158 -5.39 14.96 1.54
C LEU A 158 -6.85 14.66 1.16
N PHE A 159 -7.35 13.47 1.50
CA PHE A 159 -8.70 13.02 1.16
C PHE A 159 -9.67 13.06 2.36
N GLN A 160 -9.28 13.72 3.44
CA GLN A 160 -10.18 13.90 4.58
C GLN A 160 -11.24 14.95 4.23
N TYR A 161 -12.50 14.51 4.19
CA TYR A 161 -13.60 15.43 4.01
C TYR A 161 -13.80 16.26 5.27
N THR A 162 -13.50 17.55 5.19
CA THR A 162 -13.73 18.53 6.26
C THR A 162 -14.34 19.80 5.63
N ASP A 163 -15.23 20.45 6.38
CA ASP A 163 -15.81 21.74 5.96
C ASP A 163 -14.82 22.90 6.10
N GLU A 164 -13.70 22.68 6.78
CA GLU A 164 -12.68 23.68 7.03
C GLU A 164 -11.55 23.59 6.01
N LYS A 165 -11.01 24.75 5.63
CA LYS A 165 -9.80 24.81 4.80
C LYS A 165 -8.61 24.24 5.57
N PRO A 166 -7.75 23.45 4.90
CA PRO A 166 -6.55 22.94 5.55
C PRO A 166 -5.63 24.09 5.98
N GLU A 167 -5.24 24.06 7.25
CA GLU A 167 -4.21 24.95 7.79
C GLU A 167 -2.85 24.32 7.59
N PHE A 168 -1.87 25.16 7.27
CA PHE A 168 -0.49 24.73 7.05
C PHE A 168 0.45 25.34 8.08
N VAL A 169 1.30 24.50 8.65
CA VAL A 169 2.39 24.92 9.52
C VAL A 169 3.71 24.72 8.79
N ARG A 170 4.49 25.80 8.68
CA ARG A 170 5.86 25.74 8.15
C ARG A 170 6.83 25.38 9.26
N VAL A 171 7.45 24.21 9.17
CA VAL A 171 8.44 23.73 10.15
C VAL A 171 9.82 23.81 9.48
N LYS A 172 10.77 24.55 10.09
CA LYS A 172 12.17 24.60 9.63
C LYS A 172 12.79 23.20 9.71
N ALA A 173 13.58 22.83 8.70
CA ALA A 173 14.24 21.53 8.68
C ALA A 173 15.20 21.36 9.86
N TYR A 174 15.93 22.43 10.19
CA TYR A 174 16.90 22.45 11.27
C TYR A 174 16.62 23.60 12.24
N ASN A 175 17.03 23.42 13.48
CA ASN A 175 16.99 24.44 14.50
C ASN A 175 18.14 25.44 14.28
N ASP A 176 17.86 26.75 14.31
CA ASP A 176 18.85 27.79 14.00
C ASP A 176 19.94 27.89 15.10
N GLU A 177 19.65 27.52 16.33
CA GLU A 177 20.58 27.64 17.45
C GLU A 177 21.47 26.40 17.60
N THR A 178 20.88 25.21 17.43
CA THR A 178 21.56 23.94 17.72
C THR A 178 22.06 23.23 16.45
N GLY A 179 21.53 23.59 15.28
CA GLY A 179 21.79 22.89 14.02
C GLY A 179 21.19 21.49 13.96
N LEU A 180 20.45 21.05 15.00
CA LEU A 180 19.81 19.73 15.01
C LEU A 180 18.53 19.73 14.18
N PRO A 181 18.16 18.58 13.58
CA PRO A 181 16.93 18.49 12.82
C PRO A 181 15.70 18.68 13.69
N ASN A 182 14.73 19.48 13.25
CA ASN A 182 13.40 19.58 13.84
C ASN A 182 12.46 18.52 13.28
N ILE A 183 12.77 18.03 12.07
CA ILE A 183 12.01 17.01 11.38
C ILE A 183 12.97 16.03 10.71
N LEU A 184 12.68 14.77 10.85
CA LEU A 184 13.37 13.71 10.14
C LEU A 184 12.52 13.34 8.92
N HIS A 185 13.09 13.47 7.74
CA HIS A 185 12.52 13.01 6.49
C HIS A 185 13.23 11.71 6.08
N ILE A 186 12.51 10.61 6.17
CA ILE A 186 13.03 9.27 5.88
C ILE A 186 12.50 8.86 4.51
N MET A 187 13.39 8.73 3.55
CA MET A 187 13.12 8.30 2.18
C MET A 187 14.38 7.70 1.55
N GLU A 188 14.19 6.97 0.49
CA GLU A 188 15.26 6.54 -0.40
C GLU A 188 15.29 7.44 -1.63
N SER A 189 16.47 7.97 -1.94
CA SER A 189 16.68 8.81 -3.11
C SER A 189 17.25 7.96 -4.24
N GLU A 190 16.47 7.74 -5.30
CA GLU A 190 16.91 7.03 -6.51
C GLU A 190 17.64 7.96 -7.50
N ARG A 191 17.47 9.27 -7.33
CA ARG A 191 18.03 10.29 -8.23
C ARG A 191 18.54 11.49 -7.44
N PRO A 192 19.60 12.18 -7.91
CA PRO A 192 19.98 13.48 -7.38
C PRO A 192 18.80 14.47 -7.44
N GLU A 193 18.71 15.36 -6.46
CA GLU A 193 17.65 16.38 -6.36
C GLU A 193 16.22 15.81 -6.26
N GLN A 194 16.09 14.61 -5.80
CA GLN A 194 14.79 14.02 -5.46
C GLN A 194 14.40 14.44 -4.05
N PHE A 195 13.34 15.25 -3.92
CA PHE A 195 12.89 15.80 -2.64
C PHE A 195 11.71 15.04 -2.03
N ARG A 196 11.14 14.06 -2.71
CA ARG A 196 10.07 13.17 -2.23
C ARG A 196 10.38 11.74 -2.63
N GLY A 197 10.04 10.82 -1.75
CA GLY A 197 10.21 9.40 -1.99
C GLY A 197 9.22 8.84 -3.02
N VAL A 198 9.58 7.69 -3.60
CA VAL A 198 8.71 6.92 -4.49
C VAL A 198 8.20 5.69 -3.73
N PRO A 199 6.89 5.39 -3.75
CA PRO A 199 6.37 4.19 -3.11
C PRO A 199 7.04 2.92 -3.60
N TYR A 200 7.45 2.06 -2.67
CA TYR A 200 8.14 0.79 -2.96
C TYR A 200 7.38 -0.10 -3.97
N LEU A 201 6.04 -0.10 -3.88
CA LEU A 201 5.19 -0.86 -4.78
C LEU A 201 4.96 -0.22 -6.15
N ALA A 202 5.44 1.01 -6.39
CA ALA A 202 5.14 1.75 -7.63
C ALA A 202 5.54 0.98 -8.89
N GLN A 203 6.69 0.31 -8.89
CA GLN A 203 7.23 -0.45 -10.02
C GLN A 203 6.48 -1.76 -10.30
N VAL A 204 5.66 -2.25 -9.37
CA VAL A 204 4.94 -3.53 -9.51
C VAL A 204 3.42 -3.38 -9.55
N ILE A 205 2.91 -2.15 -9.63
CA ILE A 205 1.46 -1.89 -9.71
C ILE A 205 0.84 -2.62 -10.91
N GLU A 206 1.46 -2.51 -12.10
CA GLU A 206 0.94 -3.11 -13.31
C GLU A 206 0.96 -4.66 -13.27
N PRO A 207 2.07 -5.33 -12.93
CA PRO A 207 2.07 -6.78 -12.74
C PRO A 207 1.04 -7.27 -11.71
N LEU A 208 0.91 -6.58 -10.58
CA LEU A 208 -0.08 -6.93 -9.55
C LEU A 208 -1.53 -6.77 -10.05
N LEU A 209 -1.79 -5.75 -10.87
CA LEU A 209 -3.10 -5.56 -11.49
C LEU A 209 -3.41 -6.67 -12.51
N GLN A 210 -2.42 -7.07 -13.31
CA GLN A 210 -2.55 -8.17 -14.26
C GLN A 210 -2.80 -9.51 -13.55
N MET A 211 -2.07 -9.79 -12.48
CA MET A 211 -2.29 -10.98 -11.65
C MET A 211 -3.73 -11.04 -11.11
N ARG A 212 -4.22 -9.92 -10.61
CA ARG A 212 -5.60 -9.81 -10.10
C ARG A 212 -6.61 -10.07 -11.20
N ARG A 213 -6.50 -9.41 -12.36
CA ARG A 213 -7.40 -9.57 -13.49
C ARG A 213 -7.42 -11.00 -14.01
N TYR A 214 -6.24 -11.63 -14.08
CA TYR A 214 -6.13 -13.01 -14.53
C TYR A 214 -6.78 -13.98 -13.53
N THR A 215 -6.57 -13.78 -12.23
CA THR A 215 -7.21 -14.59 -11.19
C THR A 215 -8.74 -14.43 -11.22
N GLU A 216 -9.25 -13.21 -11.39
CA GLU A 216 -10.68 -12.93 -11.51
C GLU A 216 -11.27 -13.60 -12.76
N ALA A 217 -10.58 -13.56 -13.90
CA ALA A 217 -11.00 -14.23 -15.13
C ALA A 217 -11.02 -15.75 -14.99
N GLU A 218 -10.03 -16.35 -14.33
CA GLU A 218 -9.96 -17.79 -14.10
C GLU A 218 -11.05 -18.28 -13.16
N ILE A 219 -11.34 -17.54 -12.09
CA ILE A 219 -12.46 -17.83 -11.18
C ILE A 219 -13.79 -17.74 -11.94
N MET A 220 -13.97 -16.70 -12.76
CA MET A 220 -15.19 -16.57 -13.57
C MET A 220 -15.32 -17.72 -14.59
N SER A 221 -14.22 -18.10 -15.23
CA SER A 221 -14.20 -19.24 -16.14
C SER A 221 -14.56 -20.55 -15.43
N ALA A 222 -14.00 -20.80 -14.25
CA ALA A 222 -14.33 -21.97 -13.44
C ALA A 222 -15.81 -21.96 -13.00
N LEU A 223 -16.36 -20.78 -12.66
CA LEU A 223 -17.77 -20.62 -12.30
C LEU A 223 -18.68 -20.95 -13.50
N ILE A 224 -18.41 -20.38 -14.69
CA ILE A 224 -19.17 -20.64 -15.91
C ILE A 224 -19.14 -22.14 -16.27
N GLN A 225 -18.02 -22.81 -16.08
CA GLN A 225 -17.90 -24.24 -16.32
C GLN A 225 -18.67 -25.11 -15.32
N SER A 226 -18.88 -24.62 -14.09
CA SER A 226 -19.72 -25.31 -13.11
C SER A 226 -21.20 -25.31 -13.53
N PHE A 227 -21.61 -24.38 -14.39
CA PHE A 227 -22.89 -24.43 -15.07
C PHE A 227 -22.70 -25.30 -16.34
N PHE A 228 -23.27 -26.49 -16.37
CA PHE A 228 -23.22 -27.35 -17.54
C PHE A 228 -23.72 -26.59 -18.77
N THR A 229 -22.83 -26.22 -19.69
CA THR A 229 -23.24 -25.61 -20.95
C THR A 229 -23.45 -26.74 -21.96
N ALA A 230 -24.68 -27.12 -22.15
CA ALA A 230 -25.08 -28.06 -23.18
C ALA A 230 -25.59 -27.27 -24.40
N PHE A 231 -25.01 -27.52 -25.57
CA PHE A 231 -25.54 -27.01 -26.85
C PHE A 231 -26.42 -28.07 -27.45
N ILE A 232 -27.70 -27.77 -27.65
CA ILE A 232 -28.65 -28.65 -28.30
C ILE A 232 -28.55 -28.36 -29.82
N THR A 233 -28.11 -29.34 -30.58
CA THR A 233 -28.10 -29.27 -32.05
C THR A 233 -29.22 -30.12 -32.60
N SER A 234 -30.06 -29.55 -33.46
CA SER A 234 -31.14 -30.28 -34.13
C SER A 234 -30.80 -30.49 -35.62
N GLU A 235 -30.87 -31.69 -36.10
CA GLU A 235 -30.82 -32.03 -37.55
C GLU A 235 -32.17 -32.00 -38.21
N ALA A 236 -33.26 -31.66 -37.46
CA ALA A 236 -34.60 -31.61 -37.99
C ALA A 236 -34.78 -30.49 -39.00
N ASN A 237 -35.29 -30.82 -40.18
CA ASN A 237 -35.63 -29.87 -41.22
C ASN A 237 -36.74 -28.95 -40.69
N PRO A 238 -36.60 -27.61 -40.73
CA PRO A 238 -37.62 -26.71 -40.19
C PRO A 238 -38.99 -26.78 -40.87
N ASN A 239 -39.12 -27.57 -41.96
CA ASN A 239 -40.34 -27.73 -42.73
C ASN A 239 -41.05 -29.08 -42.53
N GLU A 240 -40.57 -29.97 -41.68
CA GLU A 240 -41.27 -31.17 -41.31
C GLU A 240 -42.11 -30.96 -40.06
N ILE A 241 -43.29 -30.37 -40.21
CA ILE A 241 -44.32 -30.35 -39.19
C ILE A 241 -44.88 -31.79 -39.07
N PRO A 242 -44.78 -32.46 -37.91
CA PRO A 242 -45.39 -33.77 -37.76
C PRO A 242 -46.93 -33.62 -37.90
N MET A 243 -47.48 -34.32 -38.90
CA MET A 243 -48.88 -34.29 -39.29
C MET A 243 -49.85 -34.86 -38.20
N ASN A 244 -49.40 -34.99 -36.97
CA ASN A 244 -50.16 -35.55 -35.88
C ASN A 244 -50.60 -34.50 -34.80
N GLU A 245 -50.28 -33.23 -34.99
CA GLU A 245 -50.71 -32.15 -34.07
C GLU A 245 -51.96 -31.40 -34.53
N ALA A 246 -52.54 -31.79 -35.69
CA ALA A 246 -53.75 -31.15 -36.22
C ALA A 246 -55.07 -31.64 -35.59
N LEU A 247 -55.03 -32.47 -34.54
CA LEU A 247 -56.23 -33.03 -33.90
C LEU A 247 -56.20 -32.95 -32.37
N ARG A 248 -55.77 -31.85 -31.80
CA ARG A 248 -56.06 -31.51 -30.41
C ARG A 248 -56.73 -30.16 -30.34
N ASP A 249 -58.03 -30.24 -30.45
CA ASP A 249 -58.98 -29.25 -29.95
C ASP A 249 -59.00 -29.41 -28.43
N ASP A 250 -58.33 -28.59 -27.71
CA ASP A 250 -58.72 -28.29 -26.31
C ASP A 250 -58.09 -26.95 -25.86
N ASP A 251 -58.96 -26.03 -25.57
CA ASP A 251 -58.70 -24.69 -25.05
C ASP A 251 -58.04 -24.74 -23.67
N THR A 252 -56.73 -24.70 -23.62
CA THR A 252 -56.01 -24.18 -22.46
C THR A 252 -54.76 -23.46 -22.94
N GLU A 253 -54.88 -22.13 -22.99
CA GLU A 253 -53.73 -21.23 -23.17
C GLU A 253 -52.76 -21.41 -22.01
N VAL A 254 -51.74 -22.23 -22.22
CA VAL A 254 -50.48 -22.12 -21.52
C VAL A 254 -49.45 -21.94 -22.63
N SER A 255 -49.20 -20.70 -23.02
CA SER A 255 -48.09 -20.34 -23.90
C SER A 255 -46.76 -20.52 -23.15
N HIS A 256 -46.32 -21.76 -22.98
CA HIS A 256 -44.94 -22.05 -22.78
C HIS A 256 -44.26 -21.93 -24.14
N ASP A 257 -43.35 -20.99 -24.26
CA ASP A 257 -42.47 -20.89 -25.40
C ASP A 257 -41.70 -22.21 -25.49
N GLU A 258 -42.05 -23.08 -26.46
CA GLU A 258 -41.56 -24.47 -26.56
C GLU A 258 -40.04 -24.58 -26.83
N ASN A 259 -39.35 -23.44 -26.85
CA ASN A 259 -37.90 -23.32 -27.06
C ASN A 259 -37.15 -22.80 -25.84
N GLU A 260 -37.77 -22.65 -24.69
CA GLU A 260 -37.15 -22.19 -23.47
C GLU A 260 -36.53 -23.36 -22.70
N TYR A 261 -35.19 -23.49 -22.78
CA TYR A 261 -34.41 -24.41 -21.97
C TYR A 261 -33.93 -23.73 -20.71
N GLU A 262 -34.26 -24.30 -19.55
CA GLU A 262 -33.73 -23.79 -18.29
C GLU A 262 -32.24 -24.10 -18.15
N MET A 263 -31.45 -23.09 -17.95
CA MET A 263 -30.01 -23.19 -17.63
C MET A 263 -29.78 -23.02 -16.13
N GLY A 264 -29.39 -24.08 -15.45
CA GLY A 264 -29.03 -24.00 -14.03
C GLY A 264 -28.28 -25.25 -13.55
N PRO A 265 -27.65 -25.20 -12.36
CA PRO A 265 -26.97 -26.36 -11.80
C PRO A 265 -27.95 -27.50 -11.56
N GLY A 266 -27.74 -28.63 -12.26
CA GLY A 266 -28.56 -29.82 -12.10
C GLY A 266 -29.92 -29.81 -12.84
N THR A 267 -30.16 -28.86 -13.76
CA THR A 267 -31.34 -28.87 -14.63
C THR A 267 -31.23 -29.99 -15.66
N VAL A 268 -32.29 -30.76 -15.83
CA VAL A 268 -32.40 -31.82 -16.83
C VAL A 268 -33.44 -31.38 -17.86
N ASN A 269 -33.00 -30.99 -19.03
CA ASN A 269 -33.88 -30.65 -20.15
C ASN A 269 -34.19 -31.88 -20.99
N MET A 270 -35.44 -32.10 -21.36
CA MET A 270 -35.85 -33.16 -22.30
C MET A 270 -35.72 -32.67 -23.73
N LEU A 271 -34.93 -33.37 -24.53
CA LEU A 271 -34.69 -33.05 -25.91
C LEU A 271 -35.80 -33.53 -26.81
N LYS A 272 -36.05 -32.78 -27.89
CA LYS A 272 -36.98 -33.19 -28.96
C LYS A 272 -36.30 -34.25 -29.87
N ARG A 273 -37.13 -35.01 -30.58
CA ARG A 273 -36.66 -36.04 -31.49
C ARG A 273 -35.82 -35.41 -32.61
N GLY A 274 -34.55 -35.85 -32.77
CA GLY A 274 -33.58 -35.30 -33.70
C GLY A 274 -32.64 -34.25 -33.13
N GLU A 275 -32.76 -33.94 -31.86
CA GLU A 275 -31.84 -33.09 -31.15
C GLU A 275 -30.72 -33.90 -30.50
N ASP A 276 -29.50 -33.41 -30.61
CA ASP A 276 -28.31 -33.99 -29.96
C ASP A 276 -27.67 -32.95 -29.05
N VAL A 277 -27.08 -33.39 -27.93
CA VAL A 277 -26.41 -32.52 -26.97
C VAL A 277 -24.92 -32.58 -27.20
N LYS A 278 -24.34 -31.45 -27.62
CA LYS A 278 -22.89 -31.28 -27.60
C LYS A 278 -22.47 -30.53 -26.38
N PHE A 279 -21.79 -31.19 -25.48
CA PHE A 279 -21.18 -30.57 -24.34
C PHE A 279 -19.94 -29.78 -24.84
N GLY A 280 -19.99 -28.46 -24.74
CA GLY A 280 -18.78 -27.64 -24.80
C GLY A 280 -17.96 -27.99 -23.57
N ALA A 281 -16.98 -28.87 -23.70
CA ALA A 281 -16.03 -29.16 -22.65
C ALA A 281 -14.81 -28.22 -22.81
N PRO A 282 -14.81 -27.02 -22.21
CA PRO A 282 -13.59 -26.27 -22.08
C PRO A 282 -12.67 -27.06 -21.15
N THR A 283 -11.45 -27.28 -21.57
CA THR A 283 -10.42 -27.99 -20.80
C THR A 283 -9.96 -27.11 -19.65
N HIS A 284 -10.61 -27.22 -18.51
CA HIS A 284 -10.13 -26.62 -17.24
C HIS A 284 -9.99 -27.72 -16.18
N PRO A 285 -9.07 -27.55 -15.24
CA PRO A 285 -8.28 -26.34 -14.95
C PRO A 285 -7.20 -26.10 -16.00
N ASN A 286 -6.98 -24.82 -16.31
CA ASN A 286 -5.90 -24.42 -17.19
C ASN A 286 -4.55 -24.85 -16.56
N SER A 287 -3.91 -25.86 -17.17
CA SER A 287 -2.63 -26.39 -16.70
C SER A 287 -1.51 -25.33 -16.66
N GLY A 288 -1.68 -24.24 -17.39
CA GLY A 288 -0.77 -23.09 -17.42
C GLY A 288 -0.96 -22.10 -16.29
N PHE A 289 -2.07 -22.13 -15.53
CA PHE A 289 -2.37 -21.15 -14.49
C PHE A 289 -1.26 -21.04 -13.44
N ASN A 290 -0.86 -22.14 -12.85
CA ASN A 290 0.17 -22.15 -11.82
C ASN A 290 1.54 -21.66 -12.34
N VAL A 291 1.91 -22.06 -13.55
CA VAL A 291 3.18 -21.65 -14.17
C VAL A 291 3.19 -20.15 -14.46
N PHE A 292 2.08 -19.63 -14.99
CA PHE A 292 1.94 -18.19 -15.27
C PHE A 292 1.94 -17.35 -13.99
N MET A 293 1.15 -17.74 -12.99
CA MET A 293 1.11 -17.05 -11.69
C MET A 293 2.47 -17.05 -11.01
N ARG A 294 3.19 -18.17 -11.07
CA ARG A 294 4.54 -18.27 -10.51
C ARG A 294 5.52 -17.35 -11.25
N SER A 295 5.49 -17.31 -12.57
CA SER A 295 6.35 -16.43 -13.36
C SER A 295 6.09 -14.94 -13.05
N LEU A 296 4.82 -14.53 -12.90
CA LEU A 296 4.49 -13.18 -12.48
C LEU A 296 4.93 -12.88 -11.04
N SER A 297 4.79 -13.85 -10.12
CA SER A 297 5.30 -13.69 -8.73
C SER A 297 6.81 -13.56 -8.70
N GLU A 298 7.54 -14.32 -9.51
CA GLU A 298 9.00 -14.20 -9.65
C GLU A 298 9.40 -12.84 -10.22
N GLN A 299 8.65 -12.32 -11.20
CA GLN A 299 8.87 -10.97 -11.74
C GLN A 299 8.62 -9.88 -10.70
N VAL A 300 7.53 -9.98 -9.94
CA VAL A 300 7.23 -9.07 -8.82
C VAL A 300 8.32 -9.15 -7.76
N GLY A 301 8.74 -10.37 -7.39
CA GLY A 301 9.79 -10.60 -6.41
C GLY A 301 11.12 -9.98 -6.83
N ALA A 302 11.51 -10.17 -8.10
CA ALA A 302 12.72 -9.59 -8.65
C ALA A 302 12.70 -8.05 -8.63
N ALA A 303 11.56 -7.43 -8.94
CA ALA A 303 11.40 -5.99 -8.92
C ALA A 303 11.41 -5.42 -7.48
N LEU A 304 10.91 -6.17 -6.51
CA LEU A 304 10.88 -5.78 -5.10
C LEU A 304 12.10 -6.27 -4.30
N GLU A 305 13.06 -6.91 -4.95
CA GLU A 305 14.24 -7.52 -4.31
C GLU A 305 13.89 -8.49 -3.17
N VAL A 306 12.72 -9.14 -3.28
CA VAL A 306 12.21 -10.13 -2.31
C VAL A 306 12.06 -11.47 -3.02
N PRO A 307 12.59 -12.57 -2.47
CA PRO A 307 12.34 -13.91 -3.03
C PRO A 307 10.84 -14.19 -3.19
N ALA A 308 10.45 -14.78 -4.33
CA ALA A 308 9.04 -15.04 -4.63
C ALA A 308 8.34 -15.93 -3.57
N ASP A 309 9.11 -16.79 -2.90
CA ASP A 309 8.61 -17.66 -1.83
C ASP A 309 8.25 -16.89 -0.53
N LEU A 310 8.66 -15.62 -0.43
CA LEU A 310 8.38 -14.73 0.70
C LEU A 310 7.31 -13.66 0.40
N LEU A 311 6.77 -13.68 -0.83
CA LEU A 311 5.74 -12.74 -1.28
C LEU A 311 4.32 -13.11 -0.83
#